data_74dca265106ade7b3ac26576fea728a9
#
_entry.id   74dca265106ade7b3ac26576fea728a9
#
_cell.length_a   1.000
_cell.length_b   1.000
_cell.length_c   1.000
_cell.angle_alpha   90.00
_cell.angle_beta   90.00
_cell.angle_gamma   90.00
#
_symmetry.space_group_name_H-M   'P 1'
#
loop_
_entity.id
_entity.type
_entity.pdbx_description
1 polymer ?
#
loop_
_entity_poly.entity_id
_entity_poly.type
_entity_poly.pdbx_seq_one_letter_code
_entity_poly.pdbx_strand_id
1 'polypeptide(L)'
;MINIFEVLETNKMIEHENLDVRTITMGINLLDCADSDLDVVCKKIYDKITSLAKNLVQTGEEISREYGIPIVNKRIAITPISLVGGAACKTPDDYVTIAKTLDRVAKELGVNFLGGYSAVVSKGMSRSDELLIRSIPKALAETEFICSSVNVGSTKTGINMDAVKLMGEIVKETAEMTADRMSLGCAKLVVLCNAPDDNPFMAGAFHGVSEADAVISVGVSGPGVVKHALESVRGESFEVLCETIKRTAFKITRVGQLVAKEASARLGIPFGIIDLSLAPTPAVGDSVADILREIGLEHPGAPGTTAALALLNDQVKKGGIMASSYVGGLSGAFIPVSEDQGMIDAVQAGALTIEKLEAMTCVCSVGLDMIAIPGDTPATTISGMIADEAAIGMINQKTTAVRVIPAAGKKVGDIVDFGGLLGYAPIMPVNTFACDAFVNRVGRIPAPVHSFKN
;
A
#
# COMPACT_ATOMS: atom_id res chain seq x y z
N MET A 1 36.26 7.25 5.91
CA MET A 1 36.31 7.82 7.28
C MET A 1 34.89 8.10 7.69
N ILE A 2 34.39 7.49 8.76
CA ILE A 2 33.01 7.71 9.23
C ILE A 2 32.96 9.14 9.80
N ASN A 3 32.06 9.95 9.27
CA ASN A 3 31.82 11.30 9.77
C ASN A 3 30.94 11.22 11.02
N ILE A 4 31.49 11.60 12.17
CA ILE A 4 30.78 11.51 13.44
C ILE A 4 29.49 12.36 13.46
N PHE A 5 29.42 13.44 12.70
CA PHE A 5 28.23 14.27 12.60
C PHE A 5 27.10 13.54 11.84
N GLU A 6 27.43 12.75 10.81
CA GLU A 6 26.44 11.94 10.09
C GLU A 6 25.88 10.80 10.96
N VAL A 7 26.74 10.22 11.81
CA VAL A 7 26.29 9.19 12.79
C VAL A 7 25.35 9.80 13.81
N LEU A 8 25.72 10.96 14.40
CA LEU A 8 24.87 11.66 15.37
C LEU A 8 23.55 12.12 14.76
N GLU A 9 23.56 12.57 13.51
CA GLU A 9 22.34 12.96 12.78
C GLU A 9 21.43 11.75 12.55
N THR A 10 21.98 10.62 12.11
CA THR A 10 21.21 9.38 11.92
C THR A 10 20.59 8.90 13.23
N ASN A 11 21.35 8.91 14.32
CA ASN A 11 20.81 8.55 15.64
C ASN A 11 19.67 9.47 16.05
N LYS A 12 19.80 10.78 15.84
CA LYS A 12 18.72 11.74 16.12
C LYS A 12 17.47 11.46 15.30
N MET A 13 17.62 11.15 14.00
CA MET A 13 16.49 10.79 13.14
C MET A 13 15.76 9.55 13.66
N ILE A 14 16.48 8.56 14.19
CA ILE A 14 15.91 7.33 14.73
C ILE A 14 15.24 7.57 16.10
N GLU A 15 15.97 8.20 17.04
CA GLU A 15 15.53 8.31 18.43
C GLU A 15 14.44 9.36 18.66
N HIS A 16 14.42 10.44 17.85
CA HIS A 16 13.57 11.61 18.10
C HIS A 16 12.66 12.00 16.94
N GLU A 17 12.90 11.50 15.73
CA GLU A 17 12.22 11.95 14.52
C GLU A 17 11.46 10.81 13.80
N ASN A 18 11.27 9.67 14.46
CA ASN A 18 10.52 8.50 13.97
C ASN A 18 11.01 7.94 12.63
N LEU A 19 12.33 7.96 12.36
CA LEU A 19 12.89 7.25 11.22
C LEU A 19 12.79 5.74 11.45
N ASP A 20 12.12 5.04 10.54
CA ASP A 20 12.06 3.59 10.56
C ASP A 20 12.33 2.96 9.18
N VAL A 21 12.78 1.71 9.20
CA VAL A 21 12.64 0.80 8.07
C VAL A 21 11.29 0.10 8.26
N ARG A 22 10.30 0.56 7.50
CA ARG A 22 8.93 0.08 7.64
C ARG A 22 8.80 -1.40 7.34
N THR A 23 9.59 -1.91 6.39
CA THR A 23 9.57 -3.33 6.05
C THR A 23 10.84 -3.79 5.36
N ILE A 24 11.25 -5.03 5.66
CA ILE A 24 12.02 -5.88 4.74
C ILE A 24 11.02 -6.86 4.13
N THR A 25 10.89 -6.85 2.82
CA THR A 25 9.95 -7.71 2.09
C THR A 25 10.72 -8.64 1.14
N MET A 26 10.48 -9.94 1.27
CA MET A 26 10.97 -10.93 0.31
C MET A 26 9.91 -11.16 -0.75
N GLY A 27 10.22 -10.76 -2.00
CA GLY A 27 9.44 -11.15 -3.18
C GLY A 27 9.79 -12.57 -3.58
N ILE A 28 8.78 -13.41 -3.88
CA ILE A 28 8.97 -14.83 -4.26
C ILE A 28 8.10 -15.16 -5.46
N ASN A 29 8.73 -15.61 -6.55
CA ASN A 29 8.03 -16.15 -7.70
C ASN A 29 7.47 -17.55 -7.38
N LEU A 30 6.19 -17.77 -7.66
CA LEU A 30 5.51 -19.05 -7.41
C LEU A 30 4.98 -19.70 -8.70
N LEU A 31 5.35 -19.23 -9.88
CA LEU A 31 4.85 -19.79 -11.15
C LEU A 31 5.19 -21.28 -11.32
N ASP A 32 6.34 -21.72 -10.83
CA ASP A 32 6.77 -23.12 -10.83
C ASP A 32 6.01 -24.01 -9.83
N CYS A 33 5.20 -23.39 -8.95
CA CYS A 33 4.32 -24.12 -8.04
C CYS A 33 2.98 -24.52 -8.69
N ALA A 34 2.68 -24.02 -9.89
CA ALA A 34 1.45 -24.36 -10.59
C ALA A 34 1.38 -25.87 -10.88
N ASP A 35 0.18 -26.42 -10.70
CA ASP A 35 -0.15 -27.83 -10.96
C ASP A 35 -1.65 -27.97 -11.22
N SER A 36 -2.09 -29.12 -11.72
CA SER A 36 -3.52 -29.43 -11.87
C SER A 36 -4.18 -29.96 -10.59
N ASP A 37 -3.36 -30.39 -9.64
CA ASP A 37 -3.78 -30.91 -8.34
C ASP A 37 -3.58 -29.84 -7.25
N LEU A 38 -4.65 -29.51 -6.52
CA LEU A 38 -4.66 -28.46 -5.50
C LEU A 38 -3.74 -28.76 -4.33
N ASP A 39 -3.67 -30.02 -3.88
CA ASP A 39 -2.83 -30.42 -2.76
C ASP A 39 -1.36 -30.31 -3.15
N VAL A 40 -1.03 -30.62 -4.40
CA VAL A 40 0.34 -30.45 -4.94
C VAL A 40 0.70 -28.97 -5.02
N VAL A 41 -0.22 -28.10 -5.48
CA VAL A 41 0.00 -26.64 -5.49
C VAL A 41 0.26 -26.14 -4.08
N CYS A 42 -0.60 -26.47 -3.13
CA CYS A 42 -0.44 -26.06 -1.72
C CYS A 42 0.88 -26.53 -1.13
N LYS A 43 1.27 -27.77 -1.41
CA LYS A 43 2.55 -28.33 -0.93
C LYS A 43 3.76 -27.61 -1.53
N LYS A 44 3.77 -27.37 -2.86
CA LYS A 44 4.87 -26.67 -3.54
C LYS A 44 5.02 -25.24 -3.02
N ILE A 45 3.91 -24.51 -2.84
CA ILE A 45 3.87 -23.17 -2.26
C ILE A 45 4.49 -23.18 -0.86
N TYR A 46 4.01 -24.07 0.00
CA TYR A 46 4.50 -24.20 1.36
C TYR A 46 6.01 -24.48 1.40
N ASP A 47 6.48 -25.48 0.66
CA ASP A 47 7.87 -25.90 0.64
C ASP A 47 8.79 -24.78 0.12
N LYS A 48 8.40 -24.08 -0.96
CA LYS A 48 9.18 -23.02 -1.56
C LYS A 48 9.32 -21.80 -0.65
N ILE A 49 8.20 -21.31 -0.12
CA ILE A 49 8.22 -20.13 0.76
C ILE A 49 9.01 -20.43 2.04
N THR A 50 8.75 -21.56 2.67
CA THR A 50 9.47 -21.97 3.90
C THR A 50 10.96 -22.09 3.64
N SER A 51 11.38 -22.69 2.52
CA SER A 51 12.80 -22.84 2.18
C SER A 51 13.50 -21.51 2.02
N LEU A 52 12.89 -20.56 1.26
CA LEU A 52 13.51 -19.27 0.94
C LEU A 52 13.47 -18.29 2.14
N ALA A 53 12.34 -18.23 2.85
CA ALA A 53 12.10 -17.18 3.84
C ALA A 53 12.40 -17.60 5.30
N LYS A 54 12.88 -18.82 5.56
CA LYS A 54 13.13 -19.35 6.91
C LYS A 54 13.97 -18.44 7.82
N ASN A 55 14.89 -17.67 7.26
CA ASN A 55 15.79 -16.78 8.00
C ASN A 55 15.39 -15.32 7.92
N LEU A 56 14.30 -14.96 7.21
CA LEU A 56 13.93 -13.56 6.94
C LEU A 56 13.72 -12.77 8.24
N VAL A 57 12.91 -13.29 9.14
CA VAL A 57 12.57 -12.61 10.40
C VAL A 57 13.80 -12.47 11.28
N GLN A 58 14.54 -13.57 11.47
CA GLN A 58 15.76 -13.55 12.28
C GLN A 58 16.79 -12.54 11.73
N THR A 59 17.02 -12.54 10.42
CA THR A 59 17.94 -11.59 9.77
C THR A 59 17.51 -10.15 9.99
N GLY A 60 16.21 -9.86 9.87
CA GLY A 60 15.69 -8.51 10.14
C GLY A 60 15.91 -8.07 11.59
N GLU A 61 15.67 -8.96 12.56
CA GLU A 61 15.90 -8.66 13.98
C GLU A 61 17.40 -8.47 14.31
N GLU A 62 18.27 -9.25 13.69
CA GLU A 62 19.73 -9.12 13.86
C GLU A 62 20.22 -7.79 13.31
N ILE A 63 19.81 -7.41 12.09
CA ILE A 63 20.16 -6.12 11.47
C ILE A 63 19.64 -4.95 12.33
N SER A 64 18.38 -5.03 12.77
CA SER A 64 17.79 -4.00 13.63
C SER A 64 18.60 -3.79 14.91
N ARG A 65 18.99 -4.87 15.56
CA ARG A 65 19.77 -4.82 16.81
C ARG A 65 21.20 -4.32 16.61
N GLU A 66 21.84 -4.75 15.52
CA GLU A 66 23.24 -4.43 15.23
C GLU A 66 23.42 -2.96 14.80
N TYR A 67 22.52 -2.47 13.99
CA TYR A 67 22.59 -1.09 13.47
C TYR A 67 21.81 -0.06 14.32
N GLY A 68 20.98 -0.53 15.27
CA GLY A 68 20.10 0.35 16.04
C GLY A 68 18.95 0.96 15.22
N ILE A 69 18.69 0.44 14.01
CA ILE A 69 17.64 0.94 13.11
C ILE A 69 16.38 0.09 13.31
N PRO A 70 15.23 0.67 13.71
CA PRO A 70 13.99 -0.07 13.82
C PRO A 70 13.56 -0.66 12.48
N ILE A 71 13.34 -1.98 12.44
CA ILE A 71 12.75 -2.69 11.29
C ILE A 71 11.41 -3.22 11.73
N VAL A 72 10.35 -2.48 11.38
CA VAL A 72 9.02 -2.65 11.97
C VAL A 72 8.36 -3.95 11.50
N ASN A 73 8.42 -4.23 10.20
CA ASN A 73 7.81 -5.42 9.61
C ASN A 73 8.80 -6.27 8.81
N LYS A 74 8.56 -7.57 8.79
CA LYS A 74 9.14 -8.53 7.86
C LYS A 74 7.99 -9.14 7.09
N ARG A 75 8.01 -9.02 5.76
CA ARG A 75 6.88 -9.37 4.89
C ARG A 75 7.32 -10.29 3.76
N ILE A 76 6.34 -10.96 3.18
CA ILE A 76 6.50 -11.72 1.95
C ILE A 76 5.52 -11.18 0.91
N ALA A 77 5.99 -11.00 -0.33
CA ALA A 77 5.16 -10.71 -1.49
C ALA A 77 5.33 -11.83 -2.51
N ILE A 78 4.24 -12.37 -3.03
CA ILE A 78 4.28 -13.52 -3.93
C ILE A 78 3.64 -13.19 -5.29
N THR A 79 3.93 -14.01 -6.29
CA THR A 79 3.23 -13.97 -7.58
C THR A 79 1.72 -13.97 -7.37
N PRO A 80 0.94 -13.17 -8.11
CA PRO A 80 -0.51 -13.17 -8.02
C PRO A 80 -1.09 -14.59 -8.09
N ILE A 81 -1.76 -15.00 -7.03
CA ILE A 81 -2.24 -16.40 -6.86
C ILE A 81 -3.26 -16.80 -7.93
N SER A 82 -3.96 -15.84 -8.56
CA SER A 82 -4.82 -16.15 -9.69
C SER A 82 -4.09 -16.83 -10.85
N LEU A 83 -2.79 -16.55 -11.03
CA LEU A 83 -1.95 -17.16 -12.05
C LEU A 83 -1.48 -18.57 -11.64
N VAL A 84 -1.20 -18.78 -10.38
CA VAL A 84 -0.65 -20.03 -9.84
C VAL A 84 -1.75 -21.09 -9.68
N GLY A 85 -2.91 -20.68 -9.16
CA GLY A 85 -4.03 -21.57 -8.86
C GLY A 85 -4.89 -21.95 -10.08
N GLY A 86 -4.69 -21.32 -11.25
CA GLY A 86 -5.62 -21.39 -12.37
C GLY A 86 -5.90 -22.78 -12.93
N ALA A 87 -4.93 -23.68 -12.88
CA ALA A 87 -5.12 -25.07 -13.34
C ALA A 87 -5.82 -25.96 -12.30
N ALA A 88 -5.55 -25.74 -11.00
CA ALA A 88 -6.06 -26.56 -9.92
C ALA A 88 -7.46 -26.12 -9.44
N CYS A 89 -7.68 -24.81 -9.27
CA CYS A 89 -8.88 -24.28 -8.65
C CYS A 89 -10.09 -24.30 -9.61
N LYS A 90 -11.20 -24.85 -9.14
CA LYS A 90 -12.47 -24.97 -9.86
C LYS A 90 -13.58 -24.14 -9.23
N THR A 91 -13.44 -23.81 -7.94
CA THR A 91 -14.38 -23.07 -7.11
C THR A 91 -13.65 -21.98 -6.32
N PRO A 92 -14.34 -20.95 -5.80
CA PRO A 92 -13.74 -19.99 -4.87
C PRO A 92 -13.15 -20.65 -3.61
N ASP A 93 -13.75 -21.72 -3.10
CA ASP A 93 -13.26 -22.42 -1.90
C ASP A 93 -11.90 -23.09 -2.11
N ASP A 94 -11.57 -23.49 -3.34
CA ASP A 94 -10.24 -24.02 -3.64
C ASP A 94 -9.18 -22.93 -3.43
N TYR A 95 -9.48 -21.69 -3.82
CA TYR A 95 -8.60 -20.55 -3.54
C TYR A 95 -8.50 -20.24 -2.04
N VAL A 96 -9.58 -20.38 -1.27
CA VAL A 96 -9.53 -20.25 0.21
C VAL A 96 -8.58 -21.30 0.82
N THR A 97 -8.50 -22.49 0.25
CA THR A 97 -7.54 -23.53 0.68
C THR A 97 -6.10 -23.07 0.46
N ILE A 98 -5.81 -22.44 -0.67
CA ILE A 98 -4.48 -21.81 -0.91
C ILE A 98 -4.24 -20.69 0.10
N ALA A 99 -5.22 -19.80 0.35
CA ALA A 99 -5.09 -18.72 1.33
C ALA A 99 -4.72 -19.26 2.73
N LYS A 100 -5.37 -20.32 3.20
CA LYS A 100 -5.07 -20.97 4.46
C LYS A 100 -3.66 -21.59 4.50
N THR A 101 -3.19 -22.12 3.39
CA THR A 101 -1.82 -22.62 3.28
C THR A 101 -0.82 -21.48 3.42
N LEU A 102 -1.04 -20.35 2.74
CA LEU A 102 -0.22 -19.15 2.84
C LEU A 102 -0.23 -18.56 4.26
N ASP A 103 -1.40 -18.51 4.90
CA ASP A 103 -1.56 -18.02 6.27
C ASP A 103 -0.77 -18.86 7.28
N ARG A 104 -0.85 -20.19 7.13
CA ARG A 104 -0.07 -21.12 7.94
C ARG A 104 1.44 -20.88 7.78
N VAL A 105 1.92 -20.73 6.55
CA VAL A 105 3.33 -20.42 6.28
C VAL A 105 3.74 -19.10 6.91
N ALA A 106 2.93 -18.05 6.75
CA ALA A 106 3.20 -16.73 7.34
C ALA A 106 3.32 -16.81 8.87
N LYS A 107 2.41 -17.54 9.50
CA LYS A 107 2.42 -17.77 10.95
C LYS A 107 3.64 -18.53 11.42
N GLU A 108 4.01 -19.62 10.74
CA GLU A 108 5.16 -20.45 11.09
C GLU A 108 6.49 -19.71 10.93
N LEU A 109 6.61 -18.87 9.91
CA LEU A 109 7.79 -18.03 9.66
C LEU A 109 7.83 -16.77 10.55
N GLY A 110 6.72 -16.40 11.21
CA GLY A 110 6.63 -15.24 12.06
C GLY A 110 6.62 -13.90 11.28
N VAL A 111 6.27 -13.93 9.99
CA VAL A 111 6.16 -12.70 9.21
C VAL A 111 4.87 -11.94 9.54
N ASN A 112 4.91 -10.62 9.40
CA ASN A 112 3.79 -9.75 9.77
C ASN A 112 2.65 -9.78 8.74
N PHE A 113 3.00 -9.86 7.44
CA PHE A 113 2.03 -9.90 6.34
C PHE A 113 2.57 -10.73 5.18
N LEU A 114 1.65 -11.34 4.43
CA LEU A 114 1.91 -12.02 3.17
C LEU A 114 0.95 -11.48 2.12
N GLY A 115 1.49 -10.71 1.16
CA GLY A 115 0.75 -10.15 0.03
C GLY A 115 0.88 -10.98 -1.23
N GLY A 116 -0.06 -10.82 -2.16
CA GLY A 116 -0.09 -11.54 -3.44
C GLY A 116 -1.25 -12.53 -3.58
N TYR A 117 -2.17 -12.57 -2.62
CA TYR A 117 -3.49 -13.18 -2.85
C TYR A 117 -4.30 -12.26 -3.77
N SER A 118 -3.88 -12.20 -5.04
CA SER A 118 -4.15 -11.09 -5.94
C SER A 118 -4.52 -11.55 -7.33
N ALA A 119 -5.18 -10.64 -8.08
CA ALA A 119 -5.48 -10.80 -9.51
C ALA A 119 -5.15 -9.50 -10.27
N VAL A 120 -4.64 -9.65 -11.51
CA VAL A 120 -4.34 -8.52 -12.41
C VAL A 120 -5.30 -8.58 -13.59
N VAL A 121 -6.36 -7.77 -13.54
CA VAL A 121 -7.50 -7.83 -14.46
C VAL A 121 -7.73 -6.53 -15.24
N SER A 122 -6.69 -5.72 -15.39
CA SER A 122 -6.79 -4.38 -15.98
C SER A 122 -7.33 -4.34 -17.40
N LYS A 123 -7.19 -5.43 -18.18
CA LYS A 123 -7.70 -5.51 -19.56
C LYS A 123 -8.85 -6.48 -19.71
N GLY A 124 -8.87 -7.53 -18.95
CA GLY A 124 -9.89 -8.58 -18.98
C GLY A 124 -9.72 -9.45 -17.75
N MET A 125 -10.70 -10.27 -17.47
CA MET A 125 -10.76 -11.15 -16.32
C MET A 125 -10.94 -12.59 -16.81
N SER A 126 -10.00 -13.48 -16.47
CA SER A 126 -10.12 -14.90 -16.72
C SER A 126 -11.05 -15.56 -15.69
N ARG A 127 -11.46 -16.81 -15.97
CA ARG A 127 -12.20 -17.60 -14.98
C ARG A 127 -11.42 -17.75 -13.66
N SER A 128 -10.13 -17.94 -13.75
CA SER A 128 -9.25 -18.05 -12.59
C SER A 128 -9.26 -16.79 -11.74
N ASP A 129 -9.16 -15.62 -12.38
CA ASP A 129 -9.20 -14.32 -11.69
C ASP A 129 -10.54 -14.12 -11.01
N GLU A 130 -11.66 -14.43 -11.69
CA GLU A 130 -13.00 -14.29 -11.11
C GLU A 130 -13.18 -15.19 -9.88
N LEU A 131 -12.75 -16.45 -9.95
CA LEU A 131 -12.83 -17.39 -8.82
C LEU A 131 -12.02 -16.89 -7.62
N LEU A 132 -10.79 -16.40 -7.86
CA LEU A 132 -9.98 -15.82 -6.80
C LEU A 132 -10.67 -14.58 -6.21
N ILE A 133 -11.12 -13.62 -7.03
CA ILE A 133 -11.77 -12.40 -6.55
C ILE A 133 -12.99 -12.72 -5.69
N ARG A 134 -13.84 -13.66 -6.12
CA ARG A 134 -15.01 -14.12 -5.34
C ARG A 134 -14.65 -14.85 -4.05
N SER A 135 -13.43 -15.36 -3.93
CA SER A 135 -12.94 -16.01 -2.70
C SER A 135 -12.42 -15.02 -1.65
N ILE A 136 -12.12 -13.76 -2.03
CA ILE A 136 -11.47 -12.76 -1.17
C ILE A 136 -12.22 -12.55 0.15
N PRO A 137 -13.55 -12.35 0.20
CA PRO A 137 -14.25 -12.11 1.46
C PRO A 137 -14.02 -13.23 2.47
N LYS A 138 -14.21 -14.47 2.03
CA LYS A 138 -14.02 -15.65 2.88
C LYS A 138 -12.55 -15.87 3.26
N ALA A 139 -11.63 -15.69 2.30
CA ALA A 139 -10.21 -15.82 2.56
C ALA A 139 -9.74 -14.83 3.64
N LEU A 140 -10.11 -13.54 3.53
CA LEU A 140 -9.72 -12.53 4.51
C LEU A 140 -10.46 -12.65 5.86
N ALA A 141 -11.65 -13.26 5.87
CA ALA A 141 -12.35 -13.58 7.12
C ALA A 141 -11.71 -14.76 7.87
N GLU A 142 -11.19 -15.76 7.14
CA GLU A 142 -10.67 -17.00 7.72
C GLU A 142 -9.14 -17.03 7.89
N THR A 143 -8.44 -15.92 7.54
CA THR A 143 -6.98 -15.77 7.66
C THR A 143 -6.58 -14.53 8.43
N GLU A 144 -5.38 -14.57 9.02
CA GLU A 144 -4.84 -13.47 9.83
C GLU A 144 -3.81 -12.62 9.07
N PHE A 145 -2.86 -13.25 8.39
CA PHE A 145 -1.68 -12.60 7.80
C PHE A 145 -1.81 -12.27 6.31
N ILE A 146 -2.84 -12.80 5.63
CA ILE A 146 -2.99 -12.67 4.19
C ILE A 146 -3.54 -11.29 3.82
N CYS A 147 -2.91 -10.68 2.80
CA CYS A 147 -3.37 -9.45 2.18
C CYS A 147 -3.68 -9.70 0.71
N SER A 148 -4.68 -8.99 0.21
CA SER A 148 -5.20 -9.15 -1.16
C SER A 148 -5.20 -7.84 -1.93
N SER A 149 -5.04 -7.94 -3.24
CA SER A 149 -5.22 -6.81 -4.15
C SER A 149 -5.77 -7.24 -5.51
N VAL A 150 -6.48 -6.32 -6.14
CA VAL A 150 -6.98 -6.50 -7.51
C VAL A 150 -6.65 -5.27 -8.35
N ASN A 151 -5.84 -5.44 -9.40
CA ASN A 151 -5.49 -4.37 -10.31
C ASN A 151 -6.50 -4.29 -11.46
N VAL A 152 -7.42 -3.30 -11.40
CA VAL A 152 -8.58 -3.18 -12.30
C VAL A 152 -8.35 -2.28 -13.52
N GLY A 153 -7.22 -1.57 -13.56
CA GLY A 153 -6.97 -0.60 -14.63
C GLY A 153 -5.49 -0.32 -14.84
N SER A 154 -5.19 0.24 -15.98
CA SER A 154 -3.88 0.82 -16.28
C SER A 154 -3.96 1.89 -17.38
N THR A 155 -2.95 2.76 -17.43
CA THR A 155 -2.81 3.74 -18.51
C THR A 155 -2.79 3.07 -19.89
N LYS A 156 -2.21 1.86 -20.00
CA LYS A 156 -2.11 1.13 -21.29
C LYS A 156 -3.40 0.44 -21.70
N THR A 157 -4.23 0.01 -20.76
CA THR A 157 -5.37 -0.86 -21.04
C THR A 157 -6.71 -0.20 -20.81
N GLY A 158 -6.76 0.92 -20.11
CA GLY A 158 -8.00 1.54 -19.65
C GLY A 158 -8.47 0.93 -18.32
N ILE A 159 -9.76 1.01 -18.03
CA ILE A 159 -10.37 0.53 -16.80
C ILE A 159 -11.33 -0.62 -17.13
N ASN A 160 -11.20 -1.74 -16.46
CA ASN A 160 -12.12 -2.88 -16.55
C ASN A 160 -13.32 -2.66 -15.61
N MET A 161 -14.42 -2.14 -16.17
CA MET A 161 -15.62 -1.81 -15.38
C MET A 161 -16.36 -3.04 -14.87
N ASP A 162 -16.21 -4.21 -15.50
CA ASP A 162 -16.73 -5.48 -14.97
C ASP A 162 -16.04 -5.82 -13.64
N ALA A 163 -14.70 -5.68 -13.60
CA ALA A 163 -13.92 -5.89 -12.39
C ALA A 163 -14.20 -4.81 -11.33
N VAL A 164 -14.35 -3.54 -11.73
CA VAL A 164 -14.70 -2.43 -10.83
C VAL A 164 -16.04 -2.68 -10.13
N LYS A 165 -17.06 -3.10 -10.89
CA LYS A 165 -18.37 -3.46 -10.33
C LYS A 165 -18.24 -4.60 -9.33
N LEU A 166 -17.57 -5.68 -9.73
CA LEU A 166 -17.35 -6.84 -8.86
C LEU A 166 -16.60 -6.44 -7.58
N MET A 167 -15.58 -5.59 -7.68
CA MET A 167 -14.81 -5.18 -6.50
C MET A 167 -15.62 -4.36 -5.50
N GLY A 168 -16.57 -3.55 -5.93
CA GLY A 168 -17.49 -2.88 -4.99
C GLY A 168 -18.34 -3.87 -4.19
N GLU A 169 -18.81 -4.94 -4.85
CA GLU A 169 -19.53 -6.04 -4.20
C GLU A 169 -18.61 -6.79 -3.21
N ILE A 170 -17.38 -7.12 -3.63
CA ILE A 170 -16.39 -7.84 -2.82
C ILE A 170 -15.95 -7.02 -1.58
N VAL A 171 -15.73 -5.72 -1.72
CA VAL A 171 -15.39 -4.85 -0.57
C VAL A 171 -16.55 -4.84 0.43
N LYS A 172 -17.78 -4.71 -0.05
CA LYS A 172 -18.98 -4.74 0.80
C LYS A 172 -19.12 -6.07 1.54
N GLU A 173 -19.02 -7.20 0.83
CA GLU A 173 -19.09 -8.53 1.40
C GLU A 173 -17.95 -8.79 2.40
N THR A 174 -16.72 -8.34 2.08
CA THR A 174 -15.58 -8.46 2.99
C THR A 174 -15.84 -7.71 4.30
N ALA A 175 -16.40 -6.50 4.22
CA ALA A 175 -16.75 -5.71 5.39
C ALA A 175 -17.79 -6.42 6.27
N GLU A 176 -18.81 -7.00 5.67
CA GLU A 176 -19.87 -7.74 6.36
C GLU A 176 -19.36 -9.04 6.98
N MET A 177 -18.52 -9.81 6.26
CA MET A 177 -17.93 -11.06 6.78
C MET A 177 -16.91 -10.85 7.91
N THR A 178 -16.40 -9.65 8.06
CA THR A 178 -15.45 -9.30 9.13
C THR A 178 -16.00 -8.22 10.09
N ALA A 179 -17.32 -8.12 10.16
CA ALA A 179 -18.01 -7.13 11.01
C ALA A 179 -17.68 -7.27 12.50
N ASP A 180 -17.47 -8.51 12.96
CA ASP A 180 -17.04 -8.84 14.33
C ASP A 180 -15.64 -8.29 14.69
N ARG A 181 -14.84 -7.96 13.68
CA ARG A 181 -13.50 -7.37 13.78
C ARG A 181 -13.44 -5.97 13.15
N MET A 182 -14.47 -5.15 13.32
CA MET A 182 -14.55 -3.78 12.80
C MET A 182 -14.35 -3.68 11.28
N SER A 183 -14.81 -4.68 10.51
CA SER A 183 -14.60 -4.77 9.05
C SER A 183 -13.11 -4.76 8.63
N LEU A 184 -12.22 -5.26 9.49
CA LEU A 184 -10.76 -5.25 9.32
C LEU A 184 -10.29 -5.99 8.05
N GLY A 185 -11.10 -6.90 7.51
CA GLY A 185 -10.80 -7.54 6.23
C GLY A 185 -10.57 -6.53 5.11
N CYS A 186 -11.31 -5.41 5.11
CA CYS A 186 -11.14 -4.35 4.11
C CYS A 186 -9.81 -3.60 4.25
N ALA A 187 -9.21 -3.52 5.45
CA ALA A 187 -7.88 -2.95 5.63
C ALA A 187 -6.77 -3.80 4.99
N LYS A 188 -7.05 -5.07 4.70
CA LYS A 188 -6.15 -6.02 4.03
C LYS A 188 -6.48 -6.21 2.54
N LEU A 189 -7.41 -5.43 1.99
CA LEU A 189 -7.85 -5.48 0.60
C LEU A 189 -7.63 -4.14 -0.09
N VAL A 190 -6.93 -4.15 -1.22
CA VAL A 190 -6.64 -2.94 -2.01
C VAL A 190 -7.07 -3.15 -3.45
N VAL A 191 -7.80 -2.18 -4.01
CA VAL A 191 -8.10 -2.14 -5.45
C VAL A 191 -7.15 -1.14 -6.10
N LEU A 192 -6.45 -1.57 -7.14
CA LEU A 192 -5.35 -0.82 -7.74
C LEU A 192 -5.61 -0.45 -9.20
N CYS A 193 -5.02 0.65 -9.64
CA CYS A 193 -4.76 0.99 -11.03
C CYS A 193 -3.27 1.29 -11.21
N ASN A 194 -2.65 0.80 -12.29
CA ASN A 194 -1.20 0.90 -12.53
C ASN A 194 -0.36 0.36 -11.36
N ALA A 195 -0.73 -0.77 -10.79
CA ALA A 195 0.05 -1.39 -9.72
C ALA A 195 1.48 -1.68 -10.17
N PRO A 196 2.51 -1.29 -9.40
CA PRO A 196 3.89 -1.67 -9.68
C PRO A 196 4.13 -3.16 -9.34
N ASP A 197 4.97 -3.81 -10.13
CA ASP A 197 5.30 -5.23 -9.98
C ASP A 197 6.24 -5.50 -8.78
N ASP A 198 6.91 -4.47 -8.28
CA ASP A 198 7.96 -4.52 -7.25
C ASP A 198 7.53 -3.87 -5.92
N ASN A 199 6.24 -3.69 -5.67
CA ASN A 199 5.74 -3.02 -4.47
C ASN A 199 5.97 -3.84 -3.19
N PRO A 200 6.85 -3.40 -2.24
CA PRO A 200 7.11 -4.13 -1.01
C PRO A 200 6.29 -3.66 0.18
N PHE A 201 5.51 -2.59 0.03
CA PHE A 201 5.21 -1.73 1.17
C PHE A 201 3.81 -1.89 1.76
N MET A 202 2.76 -1.97 0.97
CA MET A 202 1.39 -1.96 1.49
C MET A 202 0.71 -3.34 1.41
N ALA A 203 -0.52 -3.41 1.93
CA ALA A 203 -1.36 -4.62 1.89
C ALA A 203 -1.57 -5.17 0.47
N GLY A 204 -1.54 -4.30 -0.55
CA GLY A 204 -1.64 -4.69 -1.96
C GLY A 204 -0.36 -5.18 -2.62
N ALA A 205 0.73 -5.37 -1.88
CA ALA A 205 2.00 -5.85 -2.42
C ALA A 205 1.85 -7.21 -3.10
N PHE A 206 2.50 -7.38 -4.24
CA PHE A 206 2.69 -8.66 -4.91
C PHE A 206 4.02 -8.68 -5.65
N HIS A 207 4.47 -9.86 -6.02
CA HIS A 207 5.70 -10.07 -6.80
C HIS A 207 5.32 -10.27 -8.26
N GLY A 208 5.73 -9.35 -9.13
CA GLY A 208 5.37 -9.35 -10.55
C GLY A 208 5.96 -10.54 -11.31
N VAL A 209 5.34 -10.89 -12.42
CA VAL A 209 5.77 -12.03 -13.25
C VAL A 209 7.07 -11.77 -13.99
N SER A 210 7.50 -10.53 -14.12
CA SER A 210 8.76 -10.12 -14.74
C SER A 210 9.94 -10.02 -13.76
N GLU A 211 9.66 -10.20 -12.47
CA GLU A 211 10.65 -10.18 -11.41
C GLU A 211 11.46 -11.50 -11.34
N ALA A 212 12.60 -11.45 -10.64
CA ALA A 212 13.43 -12.64 -10.40
C ALA A 212 12.73 -13.67 -9.51
N ASP A 213 13.30 -14.88 -9.39
CA ASP A 213 12.75 -15.95 -8.55
C ASP A 213 12.57 -15.54 -7.08
N ALA A 214 13.49 -14.75 -6.56
CA ALA A 214 13.36 -14.10 -5.26
C ALA A 214 14.16 -12.79 -5.24
N VAL A 215 13.64 -11.79 -4.53
CA VAL A 215 14.30 -10.49 -4.31
C VAL A 215 14.05 -10.00 -2.88
N ILE A 216 14.99 -9.19 -2.35
CA ILE A 216 14.80 -8.44 -1.12
C ILE A 216 14.55 -6.98 -1.46
N SER A 217 13.39 -6.47 -1.10
CA SER A 217 13.04 -5.04 -1.22
C SER A 217 12.79 -4.44 0.16
N VAL A 218 13.07 -3.16 0.31
CA VAL A 218 12.96 -2.46 1.60
C VAL A 218 12.08 -1.24 1.46
N GLY A 219 11.11 -1.11 2.35
CA GLY A 219 10.34 0.12 2.51
C GLY A 219 10.89 0.93 3.68
N VAL A 220 11.24 2.19 3.42
CA VAL A 220 11.73 3.11 4.44
C VAL A 220 10.80 4.31 4.55
N SER A 221 10.57 4.77 5.79
CA SER A 221 9.66 5.87 6.08
C SER A 221 10.27 6.87 7.06
N GLY A 222 9.73 8.06 7.10
CA GLY A 222 10.18 9.11 8.01
C GLY A 222 9.45 10.43 7.79
N PRO A 223 8.10 10.48 7.88
CA PRO A 223 7.35 11.74 7.89
C PRO A 223 7.85 12.68 8.99
N GLY A 224 8.11 12.14 10.19
CA GLY A 224 8.64 12.92 11.32
C GLY A 224 9.98 13.56 11.03
N VAL A 225 10.88 12.88 10.32
CA VAL A 225 12.20 13.43 9.92
C VAL A 225 12.02 14.63 8.99
N VAL A 226 11.13 14.50 7.98
CA VAL A 226 10.84 15.60 7.04
C VAL A 226 10.17 16.76 7.77
N LYS A 227 9.19 16.49 8.62
CA LYS A 227 8.50 17.50 9.44
C LYS A 227 9.51 18.28 10.30
N HIS A 228 10.37 17.59 11.02
CA HIS A 228 11.37 18.22 11.87
C HIS A 228 12.38 19.08 11.09
N ALA A 229 12.81 18.58 9.90
CA ALA A 229 13.69 19.36 9.04
C ALA A 229 13.03 20.67 8.58
N LEU A 230 11.71 20.66 8.28
CA LEU A 230 10.97 21.83 7.86
C LEU A 230 10.75 22.85 8.98
N GLU A 231 10.68 22.44 10.24
CA GLU A 231 10.61 23.36 11.39
C GLU A 231 11.77 24.36 11.39
N SER A 232 12.94 23.93 10.94
CA SER A 232 14.15 24.76 10.91
C SER A 232 14.15 25.82 9.80
N VAL A 233 13.23 25.73 8.83
CA VAL A 233 13.12 26.63 7.67
C VAL A 233 11.75 27.28 7.54
N ARG A 234 11.01 27.40 8.65
CA ARG A 234 9.73 28.10 8.68
C ARG A 234 9.85 29.53 8.20
N GLY A 235 8.96 29.91 7.27
CA GLY A 235 8.95 31.27 6.70
C GLY A 235 9.98 31.53 5.60
N GLU A 236 10.83 30.56 5.29
CA GLU A 236 11.75 30.63 4.16
C GLU A 236 11.02 30.42 2.81
N SER A 237 11.73 30.69 1.71
CA SER A 237 11.17 30.54 0.35
C SER A 237 10.90 29.07 -0.02
N PHE A 238 10.06 28.83 -1.04
CA PHE A 238 9.80 27.50 -1.55
C PHE A 238 11.07 26.80 -2.07
N GLU A 239 12.06 27.54 -2.58
CA GLU A 239 13.34 26.99 -3.02
C GLU A 239 14.11 26.36 -1.85
N VAL A 240 14.19 27.05 -0.70
CA VAL A 240 14.83 26.55 0.52
C VAL A 240 14.07 25.33 1.04
N LEU A 241 12.74 25.38 1.07
CA LEU A 241 11.88 24.31 1.51
C LEU A 241 12.04 23.06 0.62
N CYS A 242 12.02 23.20 -0.70
CA CYS A 242 12.25 22.12 -1.66
C CYS A 242 13.61 21.45 -1.46
N GLU A 243 14.68 22.25 -1.30
CA GLU A 243 16.02 21.72 -1.09
C GLU A 243 16.14 20.96 0.24
N THR A 244 15.47 21.44 1.29
CA THR A 244 15.43 20.79 2.60
C THR A 244 14.73 19.42 2.51
N ILE A 245 13.56 19.35 1.89
CA ILE A 245 12.84 18.07 1.69
C ILE A 245 13.71 17.09 0.90
N LYS A 246 14.28 17.53 -0.21
CA LYS A 246 15.10 16.70 -1.09
C LYS A 246 16.33 16.12 -0.36
N ARG A 247 17.05 16.94 0.41
CA ARG A 247 18.20 16.49 1.20
C ARG A 247 17.79 15.50 2.29
N THR A 248 16.67 15.74 2.96
CA THR A 248 16.15 14.83 3.99
C THR A 248 15.77 13.49 3.39
N ALA A 249 15.04 13.50 2.28
CA ALA A 249 14.66 12.28 1.55
C ALA A 249 15.88 11.48 1.07
N PHE A 250 16.94 12.17 0.61
CA PHE A 250 18.22 11.53 0.28
C PHE A 250 18.80 10.76 1.49
N LYS A 251 18.83 11.36 2.67
CA LYS A 251 19.38 10.72 3.88
C LYS A 251 18.55 9.51 4.31
N ILE A 252 17.23 9.63 4.33
CA ILE A 252 16.31 8.54 4.64
C ILE A 252 16.54 7.35 3.69
N THR A 253 16.64 7.61 2.39
CA THR A 253 16.88 6.57 1.37
C THR A 253 18.23 5.86 1.60
N ARG A 254 19.26 6.57 2.01
CA ARG A 254 20.59 5.97 2.30
C ARG A 254 20.52 4.98 3.46
N VAL A 255 19.70 5.26 4.48
CA VAL A 255 19.47 4.30 5.58
C VAL A 255 18.76 3.05 5.06
N GLY A 256 17.70 3.20 4.26
CA GLY A 256 17.04 2.06 3.62
C GLY A 256 17.98 1.22 2.75
N GLN A 257 18.88 1.87 2.00
CA GLN A 257 19.87 1.16 1.17
C GLN A 257 20.87 0.36 1.98
N LEU A 258 21.30 0.86 3.14
CA LEU A 258 22.19 0.14 4.04
C LEU A 258 21.52 -1.16 4.48
N VAL A 259 20.31 -1.08 5.00
CA VAL A 259 19.53 -2.25 5.47
C VAL A 259 19.26 -3.23 4.33
N ALA A 260 18.87 -2.73 3.14
CA ALA A 260 18.58 -3.57 1.99
C ALA A 260 19.80 -4.39 1.53
N LYS A 261 20.97 -3.76 1.43
CA LYS A 261 22.21 -4.45 1.06
C LYS A 261 22.63 -5.48 2.09
N GLU A 262 22.49 -5.16 3.37
CA GLU A 262 22.84 -6.08 4.44
C GLU A 262 21.89 -7.29 4.48
N ALA A 263 20.58 -7.07 4.35
CA ALA A 263 19.60 -8.14 4.29
C ALA A 263 19.84 -9.05 3.08
N SER A 264 20.08 -8.45 1.91
CA SER A 264 20.42 -9.20 0.68
C SER A 264 21.66 -10.08 0.86
N ALA A 265 22.72 -9.52 1.43
CA ALA A 265 23.98 -10.26 1.66
C ALA A 265 23.81 -11.42 2.63
N ARG A 266 23.13 -11.21 3.77
CA ARG A 266 22.91 -12.26 4.80
C ARG A 266 21.98 -13.37 4.33
N LEU A 267 20.94 -13.02 3.57
CA LEU A 267 19.98 -13.98 3.05
C LEU A 267 20.45 -14.68 1.76
N GLY A 268 21.46 -14.14 1.08
CA GLY A 268 21.92 -14.66 -0.21
C GLY A 268 20.89 -14.45 -1.34
N ILE A 269 20.00 -13.48 -1.20
CA ILE A 269 18.92 -13.15 -2.15
C ILE A 269 19.22 -11.79 -2.79
N PRO A 270 19.07 -11.63 -4.12
CA PRO A 270 19.34 -10.37 -4.81
C PRO A 270 18.58 -9.18 -4.21
N PHE A 271 19.23 -8.02 -4.18
CA PHE A 271 18.60 -6.77 -3.82
C PHE A 271 17.71 -6.27 -4.97
N GLY A 272 16.43 -6.05 -4.68
CA GLY A 272 15.43 -5.49 -5.60
C GLY A 272 15.40 -3.97 -5.53
N ILE A 273 14.46 -3.40 -4.77
CA ILE A 273 14.27 -1.95 -4.69
C ILE A 273 14.22 -1.40 -3.26
N ILE A 274 14.36 -0.08 -3.18
CA ILE A 274 14.00 0.72 -2.01
C ILE A 274 12.73 1.50 -2.35
N ASP A 275 11.71 1.31 -1.55
CA ASP A 275 10.52 2.15 -1.56
C ASP A 275 10.67 3.24 -0.50
N LEU A 276 10.90 4.47 -0.92
CA LEU A 276 10.88 5.64 -0.04
C LEU A 276 9.47 6.20 0.01
N SER A 277 8.68 5.72 0.93
CA SER A 277 7.31 6.19 1.13
C SER A 277 7.19 6.89 2.48
N LEU A 278 6.82 8.18 2.46
CA LEU A 278 6.40 8.88 3.66
C LEU A 278 5.04 8.34 4.08
N ALA A 279 5.06 7.20 4.77
CA ALA A 279 3.89 6.52 5.28
C ALA A 279 3.77 6.82 6.78
N PRO A 280 2.78 7.61 7.19
CA PRO A 280 2.62 8.01 8.58
C PRO A 280 2.26 6.83 9.48
N THR A 281 2.35 7.04 10.78
CA THR A 281 1.80 6.18 11.82
C THR A 281 0.93 7.02 12.78
N PRO A 282 0.11 6.38 13.62
CA PRO A 282 -0.64 7.09 14.66
C PRO A 282 0.23 7.76 15.73
N ALA A 283 1.54 7.54 15.70
CA ALA A 283 2.48 8.14 16.64
C ALA A 283 2.55 9.66 16.47
N VAL A 284 2.61 10.38 17.58
CA VAL A 284 2.73 11.84 17.58
C VAL A 284 4.00 12.26 16.85
N GLY A 285 3.85 13.16 15.88
CA GLY A 285 4.95 13.71 15.10
C GLY A 285 5.35 12.90 13.86
N ASP A 286 4.73 11.74 13.62
CA ASP A 286 4.94 10.92 12.42
C ASP A 286 3.75 11.07 11.44
N SER A 287 3.55 12.28 10.92
CA SER A 287 2.36 12.69 10.17
C SER A 287 2.71 13.44 8.89
N VAL A 288 2.15 13.03 7.77
CA VAL A 288 2.22 13.78 6.49
C VAL A 288 1.37 15.04 6.57
N ALA A 289 0.27 15.02 7.31
CA ALA A 289 -0.52 16.22 7.56
C ALA A 289 0.28 17.30 8.29
N ASP A 290 1.14 16.91 9.23
CA ASP A 290 2.02 17.85 9.92
C ASP A 290 3.09 18.45 8.98
N ILE A 291 3.60 17.67 8.03
CA ILE A 291 4.46 18.20 6.97
C ILE A 291 3.73 19.29 6.17
N LEU A 292 2.47 19.03 5.79
CA LEU A 292 1.65 20.00 5.06
C LEU A 292 1.39 21.28 5.89
N ARG A 293 1.26 21.16 7.21
CA ARG A 293 1.17 22.30 8.13
C ARG A 293 2.49 23.11 8.17
N GLU A 294 3.63 22.44 8.21
CA GLU A 294 4.95 23.11 8.15
C GLU A 294 5.19 23.83 6.81
N ILE A 295 4.58 23.34 5.71
CA ILE A 295 4.58 24.01 4.41
C ILE A 295 3.75 25.31 4.44
N GLY A 296 2.84 25.46 5.42
CA GLY A 296 2.08 26.69 5.65
C GLY A 296 0.56 26.54 5.56
N LEU A 297 0.04 25.31 5.63
CA LEU A 297 -1.40 25.06 5.67
C LEU A 297 -1.91 24.97 7.12
N GLU A 298 -3.05 25.56 7.41
CA GLU A 298 -3.69 25.43 8.72
C GLU A 298 -4.12 23.96 8.96
N HIS A 299 -4.80 23.39 7.95
CA HIS A 299 -5.17 21.98 7.92
C HIS A 299 -5.02 21.40 6.51
N PRO A 300 -4.69 20.11 6.36
CA PRO A 300 -4.93 19.39 5.11
C PRO A 300 -6.41 19.54 4.71
N GLY A 301 -6.65 19.77 3.43
CA GLY A 301 -8.00 20.10 2.93
C GLY A 301 -8.17 21.57 2.57
N ALA A 302 -7.44 22.50 3.20
CA ALA A 302 -7.44 23.92 2.86
C ALA A 302 -7.02 24.14 1.38
N PRO A 303 -7.44 25.28 0.76
CA PRO A 303 -6.91 25.69 -0.55
C PRO A 303 -5.37 25.71 -0.52
N GLY A 304 -4.73 25.12 -1.54
CA GLY A 304 -3.28 24.95 -1.58
C GLY A 304 -2.79 23.53 -1.21
N THR A 305 -3.58 22.69 -0.55
CA THR A 305 -3.17 21.35 -0.12
C THR A 305 -2.67 20.48 -1.26
N THR A 306 -3.38 20.44 -2.40
CA THR A 306 -2.96 19.65 -3.57
C THR A 306 -1.64 20.15 -4.13
N ALA A 307 -1.39 21.47 -4.16
CA ALA A 307 -0.12 22.04 -4.61
C ALA A 307 1.04 21.71 -3.64
N ALA A 308 0.81 21.83 -2.33
CA ALA A 308 1.79 21.49 -1.30
C ALA A 308 2.15 20.00 -1.34
N LEU A 309 1.15 19.13 -1.52
CA LEU A 309 1.38 17.69 -1.66
C LEU A 309 2.13 17.34 -2.95
N ALA A 310 1.84 18.01 -4.07
CA ALA A 310 2.57 17.84 -5.31
C ALA A 310 4.06 18.19 -5.15
N LEU A 311 4.34 19.32 -4.50
CA LEU A 311 5.69 19.74 -4.17
C LEU A 311 6.38 18.69 -3.29
N LEU A 312 5.75 18.27 -2.19
CA LEU A 312 6.29 17.28 -1.26
C LEU A 312 6.63 15.97 -1.99
N ASN A 313 5.68 15.44 -2.74
CA ASN A 313 5.84 14.17 -3.46
C ASN A 313 6.98 14.21 -4.49
N ASP A 314 7.10 15.31 -5.23
CA ASP A 314 8.16 15.51 -6.23
C ASP A 314 9.54 15.61 -5.57
N GLN A 315 9.69 16.39 -4.49
CA GLN A 315 10.98 16.55 -3.82
C GLN A 315 11.43 15.26 -3.11
N VAL A 316 10.50 14.50 -2.54
CA VAL A 316 10.79 13.18 -1.95
C VAL A 316 11.35 12.23 -3.01
N LYS A 317 10.70 12.12 -4.17
CA LYS A 317 11.17 11.29 -5.29
C LYS A 317 12.53 11.74 -5.81
N LYS A 318 12.76 13.03 -5.96
CA LYS A 318 14.07 13.58 -6.37
C LYS A 318 15.18 13.21 -5.40
N GLY A 319 14.93 13.34 -4.09
CA GLY A 319 15.88 12.95 -3.05
C GLY A 319 16.20 11.46 -3.07
N GLY A 320 15.17 10.62 -3.25
CA GLY A 320 15.30 9.17 -3.36
C GLY A 320 16.19 8.77 -4.55
N ILE A 321 15.87 9.23 -5.75
CA ILE A 321 16.63 8.91 -6.98
C ILE A 321 18.08 9.39 -6.90
N MET A 322 18.35 10.53 -6.25
CA MET A 322 19.71 11.01 -6.04
C MET A 322 20.50 10.12 -5.06
N ALA A 323 19.83 9.43 -4.15
CA ALA A 323 20.48 8.58 -3.15
C ALA A 323 20.76 7.17 -3.66
N SER A 324 19.91 6.63 -4.53
CA SER A 324 19.98 5.25 -4.99
C SER A 324 19.37 5.08 -6.39
N SER A 325 20.01 4.28 -7.23
CA SER A 325 19.44 3.83 -8.50
C SER A 325 18.42 2.68 -8.35
N TYR A 326 18.20 2.23 -7.12
CA TYR A 326 17.26 1.13 -6.79
C TYR A 326 15.93 1.64 -6.23
N VAL A 327 15.58 2.90 -6.44
CA VAL A 327 14.28 3.43 -6.00
C VAL A 327 13.18 2.89 -6.89
N GLY A 328 12.14 2.35 -6.27
CA GLY A 328 11.00 1.73 -6.94
C GLY A 328 9.74 1.72 -6.08
N GLY A 329 8.84 0.79 -6.34
CA GLY A 329 7.60 0.63 -5.60
C GLY A 329 6.66 1.83 -5.73
N LEU A 330 6.10 2.27 -4.62
CA LEU A 330 5.16 3.39 -4.55
C LEU A 330 5.83 4.74 -4.29
N SER A 331 7.05 4.75 -3.81
CA SER A 331 7.89 5.92 -3.42
C SER A 331 7.21 7.29 -3.50
N GLY A 332 7.12 8.00 -2.39
CA GLY A 332 6.53 9.34 -2.31
C GLY A 332 5.72 9.58 -1.03
N ALA A 333 4.75 10.47 -1.07
CA ALA A 333 3.92 10.80 0.09
C ALA A 333 2.60 10.02 0.07
N PHE A 334 2.30 9.33 1.19
CA PHE A 334 1.04 8.65 1.45
C PHE A 334 0.09 9.56 2.21
N ILE A 335 -1.20 9.36 2.03
CA ILE A 335 -2.24 10.15 2.70
C ILE A 335 -3.34 9.25 3.32
N PRO A 336 -2.98 8.19 4.06
CA PRO A 336 -3.98 7.37 4.74
C PRO A 336 -4.66 8.20 5.83
N VAL A 337 -5.97 7.98 6.03
CA VAL A 337 -6.69 8.75 7.06
C VAL A 337 -6.48 8.15 8.44
N SER A 338 -6.65 6.84 8.62
CA SER A 338 -6.59 6.23 9.97
C SER A 338 -5.19 6.13 10.55
N GLU A 339 -4.18 6.16 9.70
CA GLU A 339 -2.77 6.00 10.10
C GLU A 339 -2.07 7.34 10.35
N ASP A 340 -2.77 8.49 10.19
CA ASP A 340 -2.21 9.84 10.32
C ASP A 340 -3.07 10.71 11.24
N GLN A 341 -2.58 11.02 12.42
CA GLN A 341 -3.33 11.80 13.40
C GLN A 341 -3.76 13.16 12.85
N GLY A 342 -2.93 13.82 12.07
CA GLY A 342 -3.26 15.12 11.50
C GLY A 342 -4.31 15.04 10.37
N MET A 343 -4.40 13.91 9.65
CA MET A 343 -5.49 13.66 8.70
C MET A 343 -6.80 13.39 9.44
N ILE A 344 -6.77 12.61 10.53
CA ILE A 344 -7.91 12.39 11.40
C ILE A 344 -8.47 13.72 11.92
N ASP A 345 -7.59 14.57 12.44
CA ASP A 345 -7.95 15.89 12.97
C ASP A 345 -8.59 16.77 11.88
N ALA A 346 -8.05 16.74 10.67
CA ALA A 346 -8.58 17.49 9.54
C ALA A 346 -9.98 17.02 9.10
N VAL A 347 -10.23 15.70 9.13
CA VAL A 347 -11.58 15.14 8.90
C VAL A 347 -12.54 15.59 9.99
N GLN A 348 -12.17 15.49 11.26
CA GLN A 348 -13.01 15.88 12.40
C GLN A 348 -13.31 17.38 12.42
N ALA A 349 -12.37 18.21 11.97
CA ALA A 349 -12.57 19.65 11.80
C ALA A 349 -13.43 20.00 10.57
N GLY A 350 -13.78 19.04 9.72
CA GLY A 350 -14.52 19.26 8.47
C GLY A 350 -13.69 19.92 7.36
N ALA A 351 -12.37 19.98 7.51
CA ALA A 351 -11.46 20.53 6.51
C ALA A 351 -11.16 19.55 5.38
N LEU A 352 -11.22 18.25 5.63
CA LEU A 352 -10.87 17.18 4.70
C LEU A 352 -12.11 16.32 4.38
N THR A 353 -12.48 16.24 3.11
CA THR A 353 -13.57 15.40 2.58
C THR A 353 -13.03 14.35 1.62
N ILE A 354 -13.84 13.36 1.25
CA ILE A 354 -13.46 12.32 0.28
C ILE A 354 -13.13 12.96 -1.08
N GLU A 355 -13.94 13.90 -1.56
CA GLU A 355 -13.70 14.59 -2.83
C GLU A 355 -12.40 15.42 -2.81
N LYS A 356 -12.03 15.94 -1.63
CA LYS A 356 -10.74 16.62 -1.49
C LYS A 356 -9.58 15.63 -1.47
N LEU A 357 -9.75 14.48 -0.84
CA LEU A 357 -8.78 13.38 -0.90
C LEU A 357 -8.59 12.90 -2.34
N GLU A 358 -9.66 12.68 -3.11
CA GLU A 358 -9.58 12.32 -4.53
C GLU A 358 -8.77 13.35 -5.34
N ALA A 359 -8.99 14.66 -5.11
CA ALA A 359 -8.16 15.69 -5.74
C ALA A 359 -6.68 15.60 -5.32
N MET A 360 -6.39 15.22 -4.07
CA MET A 360 -5.03 15.02 -3.57
C MET A 360 -4.39 13.75 -4.15
N THR A 361 -5.19 12.72 -4.46
CA THR A 361 -4.67 11.48 -5.06
C THR A 361 -4.14 11.67 -6.47
N CYS A 362 -4.49 12.76 -7.15
CA CYS A 362 -3.86 13.13 -8.42
C CYS A 362 -2.33 13.31 -8.28
N VAL A 363 -1.83 13.66 -7.10
CA VAL A 363 -0.43 14.06 -6.87
C VAL A 363 0.26 13.30 -5.74
N CYS A 364 -0.45 12.49 -4.96
CA CYS A 364 0.15 11.59 -3.96
C CYS A 364 0.77 10.35 -4.62
N SER A 365 1.37 9.48 -3.86
CA SER A 365 1.99 8.24 -4.38
C SER A 365 1.08 7.02 -4.38
N VAL A 366 -0.05 7.05 -3.69
CA VAL A 366 -0.95 5.88 -3.56
C VAL A 366 -2.36 6.19 -4.07
N GLY A 367 -3.26 6.75 -3.27
CA GLY A 367 -4.67 6.92 -3.60
C GLY A 367 -5.51 7.15 -2.33
N LEU A 368 -6.79 6.81 -2.38
CA LEU A 368 -7.66 6.75 -1.21
C LEU A 368 -7.23 5.59 -0.32
N ASP A 369 -6.72 5.90 0.86
CA ASP A 369 -6.11 4.90 1.72
C ASP A 369 -6.65 4.97 3.16
N MET A 370 -7.05 3.80 3.69
CA MET A 370 -7.58 3.65 5.06
C MET A 370 -8.73 4.62 5.36
N ILE A 371 -9.70 4.68 4.44
CA ILE A 371 -10.88 5.55 4.56
C ILE A 371 -12.03 4.75 5.14
N ALA A 372 -12.45 5.09 6.36
CA ALA A 372 -13.65 4.50 6.96
C ALA A 372 -14.90 5.26 6.48
N ILE A 373 -15.88 4.52 5.97
CA ILE A 373 -17.15 5.03 5.45
C ILE A 373 -18.34 4.35 6.13
N PRO A 374 -19.57 4.89 6.04
CA PRO A 374 -20.75 4.26 6.62
C PRO A 374 -20.93 2.82 6.16
N GLY A 375 -21.25 1.94 7.10
CA GLY A 375 -21.42 0.51 6.83
C GLY A 375 -22.57 0.18 5.88
N ASP A 376 -23.54 1.06 5.70
CA ASP A 376 -24.67 0.93 4.77
C ASP A 376 -24.41 1.51 3.38
N THR A 377 -23.20 2.03 3.11
CA THR A 377 -22.81 2.52 1.78
C THR A 377 -23.06 1.44 0.71
N PRO A 378 -23.79 1.75 -0.38
CA PRO A 378 -24.07 0.80 -1.44
C PRO A 378 -22.78 0.31 -2.15
N ALA A 379 -22.77 -0.95 -2.56
CA ALA A 379 -21.65 -1.51 -3.35
C ALA A 379 -21.38 -0.73 -4.64
N THR A 380 -22.42 -0.21 -5.29
CA THR A 380 -22.31 0.62 -6.50
C THR A 380 -21.61 1.95 -6.22
N THR A 381 -21.83 2.56 -5.06
CA THR A 381 -21.11 3.78 -4.65
C THR A 381 -19.61 3.48 -4.45
N ILE A 382 -19.28 2.35 -3.80
CA ILE A 382 -17.88 1.90 -3.66
C ILE A 382 -17.25 1.66 -5.04
N SER A 383 -18.01 1.03 -5.96
CA SER A 383 -17.56 0.86 -7.36
C SER A 383 -17.31 2.20 -8.06
N GLY A 384 -18.14 3.22 -7.78
CA GLY A 384 -17.95 4.58 -8.28
C GLY A 384 -16.62 5.18 -7.80
N MET A 385 -16.32 5.11 -6.51
CA MET A 385 -15.05 5.57 -5.94
C MET A 385 -13.84 4.84 -6.54
N ILE A 386 -13.95 3.53 -6.75
CA ILE A 386 -12.92 2.74 -7.44
C ILE A 386 -12.71 3.22 -8.87
N ALA A 387 -13.80 3.51 -9.60
CA ALA A 387 -13.74 4.00 -10.98
C ALA A 387 -13.06 5.37 -11.07
N ASP A 388 -13.36 6.29 -10.15
CA ASP A 388 -12.79 7.63 -10.09
C ASP A 388 -11.28 7.58 -9.82
N GLU A 389 -10.85 6.81 -8.83
CA GLU A 389 -9.44 6.60 -8.53
C GLU A 389 -8.69 5.90 -9.67
N ALA A 390 -9.31 4.90 -10.31
CA ALA A 390 -8.74 4.27 -11.49
C ALA A 390 -8.59 5.25 -12.66
N ALA A 391 -9.55 6.16 -12.85
CA ALA A 391 -9.47 7.21 -13.87
C ALA A 391 -8.34 8.21 -13.57
N ILE A 392 -8.19 8.63 -12.32
CA ILE A 392 -7.09 9.49 -11.86
C ILE A 392 -5.74 8.82 -12.16
N GLY A 393 -5.58 7.55 -11.77
CA GLY A 393 -4.36 6.78 -12.02
C GLY A 393 -4.06 6.62 -13.52
N MET A 394 -5.06 6.23 -14.29
CA MET A 394 -4.96 6.02 -15.72
C MET A 394 -4.52 7.30 -16.48
N ILE A 395 -5.15 8.43 -16.19
CA ILE A 395 -4.88 9.70 -16.87
C ILE A 395 -3.52 10.28 -16.46
N ASN A 396 -3.18 10.21 -15.18
CA ASN A 396 -1.95 10.79 -14.65
C ASN A 396 -0.73 9.85 -14.74
N GLN A 397 -0.88 8.65 -15.31
CA GLN A 397 0.19 7.66 -15.46
C GLN A 397 0.87 7.32 -14.12
N LYS A 398 0.08 7.22 -13.07
CA LYS A 398 0.54 6.91 -11.71
C LYS A 398 -0.26 5.76 -11.11
N THR A 399 0.30 5.11 -10.11
CA THR A 399 -0.46 4.17 -9.29
C THR A 399 -1.53 4.90 -8.50
N THR A 400 -2.75 4.39 -8.51
CA THR A 400 -3.79 4.73 -7.55
C THR A 400 -4.32 3.46 -6.89
N ALA A 401 -4.74 3.61 -5.64
CA ALA A 401 -5.28 2.54 -4.82
C ALA A 401 -6.56 2.99 -4.12
N VAL A 402 -7.46 2.08 -3.88
CA VAL A 402 -8.64 2.27 -3.04
C VAL A 402 -8.62 1.24 -1.94
N ARG A 403 -8.46 1.71 -0.69
CA ARG A 403 -8.57 0.94 0.54
C ARG A 403 -9.62 1.63 1.42
N VAL A 404 -10.89 1.40 1.09
CA VAL A 404 -12.04 1.92 1.82
C VAL A 404 -12.65 0.83 2.70
N ILE A 405 -13.15 1.21 3.86
CA ILE A 405 -13.64 0.31 4.89
C ILE A 405 -15.09 0.70 5.22
N PRO A 406 -16.09 0.05 4.59
CA PRO A 406 -17.48 0.21 4.97
C PRO A 406 -17.69 -0.43 6.36
N ALA A 407 -17.60 0.38 7.41
CA ALA A 407 -17.59 -0.12 8.78
C ALA A 407 -18.99 -0.59 9.19
N ALA A 408 -19.18 -1.90 9.31
CA ALA A 408 -20.48 -2.50 9.60
C ALA A 408 -21.12 -1.91 10.88
N GLY A 409 -22.37 -1.45 10.76
CA GLY A 409 -23.12 -0.86 11.87
C GLY A 409 -22.70 0.56 12.28
N LYS A 410 -21.70 1.16 11.63
CA LYS A 410 -21.21 2.52 11.94
C LYS A 410 -21.78 3.55 10.96
N LYS A 411 -21.88 4.80 11.44
CA LYS A 411 -22.43 5.96 10.72
C LYS A 411 -21.50 7.15 10.84
N VAL A 412 -21.73 8.17 10.02
CA VAL A 412 -21.02 9.45 10.13
C VAL A 412 -21.09 9.99 11.55
N GLY A 413 -19.93 10.36 12.10
CA GLY A 413 -19.76 10.79 13.49
C GLY A 413 -19.26 9.71 14.45
N ASP A 414 -19.33 8.42 14.03
CA ASP A 414 -18.71 7.33 14.79
C ASP A 414 -17.20 7.24 14.48
N ILE A 415 -16.50 6.49 15.32
CA ILE A 415 -15.08 6.15 15.17
C ILE A 415 -14.94 4.64 15.06
N VAL A 416 -14.00 4.20 14.23
CA VAL A 416 -13.53 2.81 14.14
C VAL A 416 -12.08 2.76 14.59
N ASP A 417 -11.78 1.86 15.52
CA ASP A 417 -10.41 1.59 15.97
C ASP A 417 -9.93 0.26 15.40
N PHE A 418 -8.90 0.31 14.54
CA PHE A 418 -8.26 -0.84 13.93
C PHE A 418 -7.08 -1.37 14.76
N GLY A 419 -6.59 -0.55 15.69
CA GLY A 419 -5.45 -0.86 16.55
C GLY A 419 -4.08 -0.82 15.88
N GLY A 420 -3.04 -0.81 16.68
CA GLY A 420 -1.64 -0.87 16.24
C GLY A 420 -1.27 0.21 15.22
N LEU A 421 -0.57 -0.17 14.17
CA LEU A 421 -0.14 0.74 13.10
C LEU A 421 -1.28 1.21 12.18
N LEU A 422 -2.42 0.51 12.18
CA LEU A 422 -3.58 0.88 11.36
C LEU A 422 -4.39 2.03 11.98
N GLY A 423 -4.18 2.29 13.27
CA GLY A 423 -4.76 3.42 14.01
C GLY A 423 -6.28 3.38 14.12
N TYR A 424 -6.90 4.54 14.07
CA TYR A 424 -8.35 4.70 14.13
C TYR A 424 -8.83 5.74 13.11
N ALA A 425 -10.10 5.64 12.69
CA ALA A 425 -10.66 6.58 11.72
C ALA A 425 -12.04 7.08 12.13
N PRO A 426 -12.34 8.37 11.94
CA PRO A 426 -13.70 8.86 11.90
C PRO A 426 -14.41 8.33 10.64
N ILE A 427 -15.70 8.01 10.76
CA ILE A 427 -16.52 7.64 9.61
C ILE A 427 -16.78 8.88 8.76
N MET A 428 -16.21 8.90 7.55
CA MET A 428 -16.33 10.02 6.61
C MET A 428 -17.66 9.96 5.86
N PRO A 429 -18.35 11.10 5.65
CA PRO A 429 -19.54 11.15 4.82
C PRO A 429 -19.20 10.80 3.37
N VAL A 430 -20.10 10.04 2.71
CA VAL A 430 -20.02 9.69 1.30
C VAL A 430 -21.16 10.39 0.56
N ASN A 431 -20.91 10.82 -0.67
CA ASN A 431 -21.95 11.38 -1.52
C ASN A 431 -23.08 10.35 -1.75
N THR A 432 -24.31 10.76 -1.50
CA THR A 432 -25.49 9.86 -1.53
C THR A 432 -26.20 9.80 -2.88
N PHE A 433 -25.77 10.59 -3.89
CA PHE A 433 -26.36 10.51 -5.21
C PHE A 433 -25.97 9.21 -5.92
N ALA A 434 -26.97 8.58 -6.54
CA ALA A 434 -26.82 7.26 -7.14
C ALA A 434 -25.93 7.29 -8.40
N CYS A 435 -25.03 6.33 -8.50
CA CYS A 435 -24.19 6.07 -9.69
C CYS A 435 -24.48 4.69 -10.32
N ASP A 436 -25.55 4.03 -9.91
CA ASP A 436 -25.90 2.67 -10.34
C ASP A 436 -25.95 2.51 -11.87
N ALA A 437 -26.56 3.46 -12.57
CA ALA A 437 -26.67 3.44 -14.02
C ALA A 437 -25.29 3.52 -14.70
N PHE A 438 -24.35 4.24 -14.12
CA PHE A 438 -22.96 4.34 -14.60
C PHE A 438 -22.23 3.02 -14.39
N VAL A 439 -22.23 2.50 -13.17
CA VAL A 439 -21.53 1.25 -12.80
C VAL A 439 -22.08 0.06 -13.59
N ASN A 440 -23.42 -0.01 -13.78
CA ASN A 440 -24.07 -1.11 -14.48
C ASN A 440 -23.93 -1.06 -16.01
N ARG A 441 -23.24 -0.06 -16.58
CA ARG A 441 -22.88 -0.09 -18.01
C ARG A 441 -21.88 -1.19 -18.32
N VAL A 442 -21.04 -1.56 -17.34
CA VAL A 442 -20.00 -2.60 -17.44
C VAL A 442 -19.08 -2.43 -18.65
N GLY A 443 -18.31 -3.45 -19.03
CA GLY A 443 -17.37 -3.38 -20.13
C GLY A 443 -16.09 -2.62 -19.75
N ARG A 444 -15.59 -1.76 -20.63
CA ARG A 444 -14.30 -1.09 -20.41
C ARG A 444 -14.33 0.41 -20.75
N ILE A 445 -13.79 1.23 -19.88
CA ILE A 445 -13.37 2.60 -20.22
C ILE A 445 -12.05 2.48 -20.98
N PRO A 446 -11.96 2.97 -22.24
CA PRO A 446 -10.76 2.79 -23.06
C PRO A 446 -9.56 3.55 -22.50
N ALA A 447 -8.36 3.09 -22.87
CA ALA A 447 -7.12 3.78 -22.56
C ALA A 447 -7.11 5.21 -23.14
N PRO A 448 -6.51 6.18 -22.43
CA PRO A 448 -6.46 7.57 -22.89
C PRO A 448 -5.57 7.71 -24.14
N VAL A 449 -5.82 8.72 -24.95
CA VAL A 449 -5.10 8.93 -26.23
C VAL A 449 -3.58 9.02 -26.06
N HIS A 450 -3.09 9.62 -24.99
CA HIS A 450 -1.65 9.73 -24.72
C HIS A 450 -0.96 8.40 -24.38
N SER A 451 -1.72 7.31 -24.17
CA SER A 451 -1.14 5.97 -24.00
C SER A 451 -0.77 5.30 -25.33
N PHE A 452 -1.27 5.79 -26.44
CA PHE A 452 -0.93 5.29 -27.81
C PHE A 452 0.41 5.86 -28.29
N LYS A 453 1.44 5.70 -27.48
CA LYS A 453 2.83 5.97 -27.87
C LYS A 453 3.44 4.68 -28.39
N ASN A 454 3.63 4.61 -29.69
CA ASN A 454 4.36 3.53 -30.34
C ASN A 454 5.85 3.86 -30.42
#